data_dbbb13056f2a207f6724d99e75c286ea
#
_entry.id   dbbb13056f2a207f6724d99e75c286ea
#
_cell.length_a   1.000
_cell.length_b   1.000
_cell.length_c   1.000
_cell.angle_alpha   90.00
_cell.angle_beta   90.00
_cell.angle_gamma   90.00
#
_symmetry.space_group_name_H-M   'P 1'
#
loop_
_entity.id
_entity.type
_entity.pdbx_description
1 polymer ?
#
loop_
_entity_poly.entity_id
_entity_poly.type
_entity_poly.pdbx_seq_one_letter_code
_entity_poly.pdbx_strand_id
1 'polypeptide(L)'
;MTDGMKKIKILLAVVIISSVLGLTGCEMLPETWEPPWQQGSSATPGQTAVPLPTDVTEEVAEVVEEQTPTPAPPPEKLILWLPPELDPNGETAAAAILKDRLNEFAYLNSIEIEVRIKAVSGGGGLLDALRTTHAAAPSISPDVVALSREQLLQAAQDEVVFWNEGLKTVMDDLDWYNFGREAGMVQGEVMAVPFKGAPMGLVYNSVSQLVPSNEWADTRLNYGHFGFAADDPRGTFLLILYLSLGGQVQNEQGMTILQEEPLTAALQILKDGLNTGHYSDLAVTMQDSEQVWDAFSTRKIDTAFLPVDVVLKGRETTPEAPDPAFTSPSMTLTDAWVWAVGSQEPQRQELAVALIAHLSDTQFLAKWSEALKELPPRPSALGSWEETSLKPALEKMASGAILYPPDSVMNNIGPILRNATLLILRDNADVVETAKQAVESVK
;
A
#
# COMPACT_ATOMS: atom_id res chain seq x y z
N MET A 1 41.86 -24.09 28.11
CA MET A 1 41.16 -22.82 28.25
C MET A 1 42.06 -21.66 27.81
N THR A 2 42.93 -21.83 26.82
CA THR A 2 43.96 -20.86 26.40
C THR A 2 44.09 -20.64 24.91
N ASP A 3 43.21 -21.25 24.08
CA ASP A 3 43.32 -21.16 22.63
C ASP A 3 42.25 -20.26 21.97
N GLY A 4 41.17 -19.88 22.67
CA GLY A 4 40.13 -19.00 22.20
C GLY A 4 40.44 -17.49 22.15
N MET A 5 41.41 -17.06 23.00
CA MET A 5 41.77 -15.63 23.15
C MET A 5 42.77 -15.10 22.11
N LYS A 6 43.48 -15.96 21.40
CA LYS A 6 44.42 -15.55 20.35
C LYS A 6 43.76 -15.22 19.01
N LYS A 7 42.59 -15.83 18.70
CA LYS A 7 41.86 -15.56 17.45
C LYS A 7 41.07 -14.23 17.45
N ILE A 8 40.68 -13.74 18.64
CA ILE A 8 39.92 -12.48 18.74
C ILE A 8 40.88 -11.25 18.61
N LYS A 9 42.15 -11.38 18.99
CA LYS A 9 43.12 -10.27 18.84
C LYS A 9 43.62 -10.06 17.41
N ILE A 10 43.53 -11.03 16.55
CA ILE A 10 43.94 -10.91 15.14
C ILE A 10 42.81 -10.29 14.30
N LEU A 11 41.55 -10.48 14.67
CA LEU A 11 40.41 -9.86 13.94
C LEU A 11 40.28 -8.35 14.24
N LEU A 12 40.69 -7.90 15.42
CA LEU A 12 40.64 -6.47 15.78
C LEU A 12 41.77 -5.65 15.15
N ALA A 13 42.90 -6.27 14.78
CA ALA A 13 44.02 -5.59 14.14
C ALA A 13 43.83 -5.33 12.65
N VAL A 14 42.96 -6.09 11.97
CA VAL A 14 42.69 -5.92 10.53
C VAL A 14 41.68 -4.80 10.26
N VAL A 15 40.77 -4.51 11.21
CA VAL A 15 39.77 -3.44 11.07
C VAL A 15 40.33 -2.04 11.31
N ILE A 16 41.43 -1.91 12.02
CA ILE A 16 42.06 -0.60 12.33
C ILE A 16 43.01 -0.13 11.22
N ILE A 17 43.51 -1.02 10.35
CA ILE A 17 44.44 -0.65 9.29
C ILE A 17 43.72 -0.15 8.01
N SER A 18 42.41 -0.42 7.86
CA SER A 18 41.62 0.03 6.73
C SER A 18 41.04 1.46 6.85
N SER A 19 41.23 2.14 7.99
CA SER A 19 40.65 3.46 8.25
C SER A 19 41.65 4.64 8.22
N VAL A 20 42.90 4.44 7.81
CA VAL A 20 43.93 5.49 7.79
C VAL A 20 44.45 5.87 6.40
N LEU A 21 43.92 5.28 5.31
CA LEU A 21 44.36 5.54 3.94
C LEU A 21 43.34 6.31 3.07
N GLY A 22 42.47 7.13 3.66
CA GLY A 22 41.42 7.86 2.95
C GLY A 22 41.43 9.39 3.15
N LEU A 23 42.56 10.01 3.49
CA LEU A 23 42.62 11.47 3.72
C LEU A 23 43.90 12.09 3.11
N THR A 24 44.05 12.05 1.80
CA THR A 24 44.89 13.03 1.04
C THR A 24 44.38 13.10 -0.38
N GLY A 25 43.64 14.14 -0.72
CA GLY A 25 43.11 14.40 -2.05
C GLY A 25 42.21 15.63 -2.09
N CYS A 26 42.62 16.73 -1.47
CA CYS A 26 42.13 18.04 -1.79
C CYS A 26 43.18 18.74 -2.63
N GLU A 27 42.89 18.93 -3.93
CA GLU A 27 43.36 20.11 -4.66
C GLU A 27 42.71 20.12 -6.05
N MET A 28 42.25 21.32 -6.44
CA MET A 28 41.82 21.79 -7.77
C MET A 28 40.36 21.56 -8.14
N LEU A 29 39.48 22.39 -7.59
CA LEU A 29 38.33 22.91 -8.31
C LEU A 29 38.75 24.29 -8.89
N PRO A 30 38.59 24.55 -10.19
CA PRO A 30 38.75 25.91 -10.73
C PRO A 30 37.58 26.77 -10.25
N GLU A 31 37.91 27.91 -9.64
CA GLU A 31 36.97 29.00 -9.43
C GLU A 31 36.38 29.45 -10.75
N THR A 32 35.06 29.79 -10.74
CA THR A 32 34.29 30.42 -11.80
C THR A 32 33.76 29.47 -12.90
N TRP A 33 32.60 28.83 -12.56
CA TRP A 33 31.62 28.45 -13.56
C TRP A 33 30.50 29.47 -13.56
N GLU A 34 30.37 30.31 -14.62
CA GLU A 34 29.25 31.21 -14.87
C GLU A 34 28.28 30.58 -15.88
N PRO A 35 26.97 30.52 -15.57
CA PRO A 35 25.99 29.96 -16.47
C PRO A 35 25.79 30.80 -17.74
N PRO A 36 25.41 30.19 -18.89
CA PRO A 36 25.42 30.82 -20.23
C PRO A 36 24.53 32.05 -20.44
N TRP A 37 23.65 32.39 -19.48
CA TRP A 37 22.73 33.52 -19.60
C TRP A 37 23.24 34.86 -18.97
N GLN A 38 24.48 34.89 -18.44
CA GLN A 38 25.08 36.12 -17.87
C GLN A 38 26.13 36.79 -18.76
N GLN A 39 26.30 36.36 -19.99
CA GLN A 39 27.21 37.04 -20.90
C GLN A 39 26.52 38.24 -21.58
N GLY A 40 26.52 39.37 -20.88
CA GLY A 40 26.15 40.66 -21.43
C GLY A 40 27.24 41.16 -22.38
N SER A 41 26.88 41.37 -23.62
CA SER A 41 27.74 41.97 -24.64
C SER A 41 28.02 43.42 -24.34
N SER A 42 29.29 43.75 -24.06
CA SER A 42 29.83 45.09 -24.10
C SER A 42 30.33 45.41 -25.52
N ALA A 43 29.66 46.33 -26.20
CA ALA A 43 30.21 46.96 -27.42
C ALA A 43 30.32 48.46 -27.17
N THR A 44 31.53 48.94 -27.33
CA THR A 44 31.98 50.36 -27.27
C THR A 44 31.74 51.08 -28.60
N PRO A 45 31.50 52.39 -28.61
CA PRO A 45 30.90 53.10 -29.72
C PRO A 45 31.91 53.64 -30.75
N GLY A 46 31.53 53.57 -32.01
CA GLY A 46 32.18 54.29 -33.09
C GLY A 46 31.17 55.21 -33.81
N GLN A 47 31.43 56.51 -33.74
CA GLN A 47 30.68 57.55 -34.43
C GLN A 47 30.83 57.48 -35.94
N THR A 48 29.74 57.71 -36.68
CA THR A 48 29.78 58.58 -37.88
C THR A 48 28.36 59.02 -38.26
N ALA A 49 28.10 60.29 -38.27
CA ALA A 49 26.87 60.94 -38.66
C ALA A 49 26.81 61.16 -40.18
N VAL A 50 25.61 61.12 -40.78
CA VAL A 50 25.13 61.90 -41.97
C VAL A 50 23.62 61.54 -42.20
N PRO A 51 22.77 62.31 -42.91
CA PRO A 51 21.64 63.03 -42.31
C PRO A 51 20.26 62.52 -42.74
N LEU A 52 19.20 63.06 -42.11
CA LEU A 52 17.79 62.83 -42.37
C LEU A 52 17.36 63.11 -43.81
N PRO A 53 16.28 62.44 -44.24
CA PRO A 53 15.10 63.23 -44.63
C PRO A 53 13.80 62.74 -43.94
N THR A 54 12.95 63.68 -43.80
CA THR A 54 11.66 63.82 -43.20
C THR A 54 10.59 62.94 -43.85
N ASP A 55 9.51 62.74 -43.04
CA ASP A 55 8.20 62.19 -43.33
C ASP A 55 8.06 60.65 -43.40
N VAL A 56 7.56 60.11 -42.27
CA VAL A 56 6.59 59.03 -42.28
C VAL A 56 5.72 59.17 -41.00
N THR A 57 4.45 59.20 -41.24
CA THR A 57 3.27 59.12 -40.40
C THR A 57 3.46 58.26 -39.14
N GLU A 58 3.11 58.79 -37.95
CA GLU A 58 2.93 58.06 -36.71
C GLU A 58 1.81 57.02 -36.86
N GLU A 59 2.20 55.77 -37.06
CA GLU A 59 1.33 54.63 -36.84
C GLU A 59 1.39 54.31 -35.34
N VAL A 60 0.33 54.68 -34.62
CA VAL A 60 0.15 54.37 -33.21
C VAL A 60 0.07 52.85 -33.09
N ALA A 61 1.17 52.20 -32.68
CA ALA A 61 1.14 50.82 -32.27
C ALA A 61 0.26 50.69 -31.02
N GLU A 62 -0.94 50.18 -31.21
CA GLU A 62 -1.86 49.77 -30.15
C GLU A 62 -1.13 48.71 -29.32
N VAL A 63 -0.68 49.10 -28.11
CA VAL A 63 -0.15 48.18 -27.11
C VAL A 63 -1.32 47.28 -26.72
N VAL A 64 -1.39 46.09 -27.31
CA VAL A 64 -2.27 45.02 -26.82
C VAL A 64 -1.75 44.68 -25.43
N GLU A 65 -2.36 45.22 -24.39
CA GLU A 65 -2.19 44.72 -23.04
C GLU A 65 -2.57 43.22 -23.07
N GLU A 66 -1.59 42.35 -22.95
CA GLU A 66 -1.77 40.93 -22.74
C GLU A 66 -2.52 40.78 -21.41
N GLN A 67 -3.85 40.66 -21.52
CA GLN A 67 -4.72 40.43 -20.36
C GLN A 67 -4.28 39.13 -19.71
N THR A 68 -3.60 39.24 -18.58
CA THR A 68 -3.36 38.12 -17.68
C THR A 68 -4.71 37.44 -17.42
N PRO A 69 -4.91 36.15 -17.73
CA PRO A 69 -6.21 35.54 -17.55
C PRO A 69 -6.61 35.68 -16.08
N THR A 70 -7.76 36.27 -15.84
CA THR A 70 -8.33 36.35 -14.49
C THR A 70 -8.48 34.94 -13.98
N PRO A 71 -7.93 34.58 -12.79
CA PRO A 71 -8.10 33.27 -12.23
C PRO A 71 -9.59 32.91 -12.19
N ALA A 72 -9.95 31.70 -12.61
CA ALA A 72 -11.31 31.23 -12.51
C ALA A 72 -11.74 31.25 -11.02
N PRO A 73 -13.00 31.52 -10.70
CA PRO A 73 -13.47 31.45 -9.32
C PRO A 73 -13.25 30.02 -8.78
N PRO A 74 -12.92 29.87 -7.47
CA PRO A 74 -12.74 28.56 -6.88
C PRO A 74 -14.00 27.71 -7.06
N PRO A 75 -13.87 26.38 -7.20
CA PRO A 75 -15.04 25.51 -7.35
C PRO A 75 -15.92 25.59 -6.10
N GLU A 76 -17.23 25.75 -6.29
CA GLU A 76 -18.20 25.79 -5.21
C GLU A 76 -18.42 24.40 -4.57
N LYS A 77 -17.97 23.33 -5.26
CA LYS A 77 -18.28 21.96 -4.88
C LYS A 77 -17.16 20.98 -5.28
N LEU A 78 -16.81 20.06 -4.36
CA LEU A 78 -15.99 18.88 -4.61
C LEU A 78 -16.83 17.61 -4.71
N ILE A 79 -16.46 16.70 -5.59
CA ILE A 79 -17.10 15.38 -5.77
C ILE A 79 -16.17 14.31 -5.20
N LEU A 80 -16.65 13.57 -4.19
CA LEU A 80 -15.93 12.46 -3.54
C LEU A 80 -16.62 11.13 -3.86
N TRP A 81 -15.89 10.17 -4.44
CA TRP A 81 -16.41 8.81 -4.66
C TRP A 81 -15.87 7.82 -3.64
N LEU A 82 -16.79 7.08 -3.03
CA LEU A 82 -16.51 6.12 -1.95
C LEU A 82 -17.15 4.76 -2.24
N PRO A 83 -16.56 3.66 -1.76
CA PRO A 83 -17.22 2.36 -1.68
C PRO A 83 -18.31 2.37 -0.58
N PRO A 84 -19.27 1.42 -0.61
CA PRO A 84 -20.40 1.38 0.33
C PRO A 84 -19.97 1.31 1.80
N GLU A 85 -18.87 0.64 2.11
CA GLU A 85 -18.35 0.50 3.47
C GLU A 85 -17.87 1.82 4.10
N LEU A 86 -17.59 2.82 3.26
CA LEU A 86 -17.17 4.17 3.65
C LEU A 86 -18.29 5.21 3.51
N ASP A 87 -19.56 4.80 3.37
CA ASP A 87 -20.68 5.76 3.28
C ASP A 87 -20.79 6.60 4.56
N PRO A 88 -20.56 7.94 4.49
CA PRO A 88 -20.65 8.80 5.67
C PRO A 88 -22.09 8.97 6.17
N ASN A 89 -23.10 8.48 5.45
CA ASN A 89 -24.49 8.45 5.89
C ASN A 89 -24.90 7.10 6.47
N GLY A 90 -23.97 6.14 6.59
CA GLY A 90 -24.19 4.88 7.30
C GLY A 90 -24.40 5.08 8.80
N GLU A 91 -24.86 4.01 9.47
CA GLU A 91 -25.19 4.04 10.90
C GLU A 91 -23.99 3.72 11.83
N THR A 92 -22.78 3.53 11.26
CA THR A 92 -21.57 3.15 12.03
C THR A 92 -20.89 4.37 12.65
N ALA A 93 -20.13 4.13 13.73
CA ALA A 93 -19.30 5.18 14.34
C ALA A 93 -18.27 5.74 13.33
N ALA A 94 -17.70 4.88 12.48
CA ALA A 94 -16.79 5.30 11.43
C ALA A 94 -17.44 6.23 10.40
N ALA A 95 -18.68 5.95 10.02
CA ALA A 95 -19.47 6.82 9.12
C ALA A 95 -19.67 8.21 9.71
N ALA A 96 -20.06 8.29 11.00
CA ALA A 96 -20.24 9.56 11.70
C ALA A 96 -18.93 10.36 11.78
N ILE A 97 -17.79 9.72 12.11
CA ILE A 97 -16.47 10.36 12.18
C ILE A 97 -16.07 10.91 10.82
N LEU A 98 -16.26 10.13 9.74
CA LEU A 98 -15.94 10.59 8.37
C LEU A 98 -16.85 11.77 7.98
N LYS A 99 -18.15 11.69 8.25
CA LYS A 99 -19.11 12.76 7.96
C LYS A 99 -18.72 14.07 8.63
N ASP A 100 -18.39 14.01 9.92
CA ASP A 100 -17.98 15.20 10.67
C ASP A 100 -16.69 15.79 10.09
N ARG A 101 -15.73 14.97 9.68
CA ARG A 101 -14.48 15.40 9.07
C ARG A 101 -14.69 16.06 7.70
N LEU A 102 -15.58 15.50 6.87
CA LEU A 102 -15.97 16.11 5.59
C LEU A 102 -16.69 17.46 5.77
N ASN A 103 -17.60 17.53 6.75
CA ASN A 103 -18.32 18.77 7.08
C ASN A 103 -17.37 19.86 7.60
N GLU A 104 -16.39 19.50 8.43
CA GLU A 104 -15.34 20.42 8.89
C GLU A 104 -14.57 21.01 7.71
N PHE A 105 -14.10 20.16 6.77
CA PHE A 105 -13.40 20.64 5.59
C PHE A 105 -14.27 21.55 4.71
N ALA A 106 -15.51 21.16 4.47
CA ALA A 106 -16.49 21.95 3.69
C ALA A 106 -16.69 23.35 4.29
N TYR A 107 -16.85 23.40 5.63
CA TYR A 107 -17.00 24.68 6.35
C TYR A 107 -15.76 25.56 6.25
N LEU A 108 -14.56 24.99 6.48
CA LEU A 108 -13.30 25.73 6.47
C LEU A 108 -12.97 26.31 5.09
N ASN A 109 -13.37 25.65 4.02
CA ASN A 109 -13.09 26.07 2.64
C ASN A 109 -14.29 26.76 1.95
N SER A 110 -15.43 26.90 2.63
CA SER A 110 -16.67 27.48 2.08
C SER A 110 -17.14 26.80 0.79
N ILE A 111 -17.07 25.47 0.75
CA ILE A 111 -17.47 24.63 -0.39
C ILE A 111 -18.50 23.58 0.03
N GLU A 112 -19.17 22.96 -0.94
CA GLU A 112 -19.97 21.75 -0.75
C GLU A 112 -19.13 20.51 -1.07
N ILE A 113 -19.29 19.39 -0.33
CA ILE A 113 -18.75 18.06 -0.68
C ILE A 113 -19.93 17.16 -1.07
N GLU A 114 -19.98 16.77 -2.35
CA GLU A 114 -20.92 15.77 -2.83
C GLU A 114 -20.30 14.37 -2.76
N VAL A 115 -20.81 13.53 -1.87
CA VAL A 115 -20.39 12.13 -1.78
C VAL A 115 -21.24 11.27 -2.70
N ARG A 116 -20.59 10.43 -3.52
CA ARG A 116 -21.24 9.44 -4.39
C ARG A 116 -20.74 8.04 -4.05
N ILE A 117 -21.64 7.18 -3.66
CA ILE A 117 -21.34 5.79 -3.35
C ILE A 117 -21.34 4.97 -4.64
N LYS A 118 -20.28 4.17 -4.83
CA LYS A 118 -20.07 3.27 -5.96
C LYS A 118 -19.72 1.88 -5.47
N ALA A 119 -20.17 0.84 -6.15
CA ALA A 119 -19.72 -0.52 -5.84
C ALA A 119 -18.19 -0.63 -5.95
N VAL A 120 -17.58 -1.52 -5.16
CA VAL A 120 -16.12 -1.73 -5.19
C VAL A 120 -15.67 -2.21 -6.56
N SER A 121 -16.40 -3.14 -7.18
CA SER A 121 -16.03 -3.79 -8.44
C SER A 121 -17.24 -4.06 -9.32
N GLY A 122 -17.00 -4.59 -10.53
CA GLY A 122 -18.02 -4.90 -11.51
C GLY A 122 -18.47 -3.69 -12.34
N GLY A 123 -19.49 -3.88 -13.18
CA GLY A 123 -20.02 -2.82 -14.03
C GLY A 123 -20.61 -1.68 -13.20
N GLY A 124 -20.14 -0.44 -13.41
CA GLY A 124 -20.49 0.73 -12.61
C GLY A 124 -19.81 0.84 -11.26
N GLY A 125 -18.86 -0.06 -10.93
CA GLY A 125 -17.99 0.05 -9.77
C GLY A 125 -17.02 1.24 -9.88
N LEU A 126 -16.26 1.51 -8.80
CA LEU A 126 -15.40 2.68 -8.70
C LEU A 126 -14.52 2.90 -9.94
N LEU A 127 -13.73 1.90 -10.34
CA LEU A 127 -12.81 2.02 -11.47
C LEU A 127 -13.53 2.07 -12.82
N ASP A 128 -14.56 1.23 -13.03
CA ASP A 128 -15.34 1.22 -14.26
C ASP A 128 -16.11 2.53 -14.47
N ALA A 129 -16.71 3.05 -13.39
CA ALA A 129 -17.39 4.34 -13.42
C ALA A 129 -16.38 5.50 -13.65
N LEU A 130 -15.18 5.44 -13.07
CA LEU A 130 -14.13 6.44 -13.26
C LEU A 130 -13.69 6.50 -14.72
N ARG A 131 -13.39 5.36 -15.34
CA ARG A 131 -13.07 5.23 -16.77
C ARG A 131 -14.18 5.79 -17.66
N THR A 132 -15.40 5.35 -17.40
CA THR A 132 -16.57 5.76 -18.21
C THR A 132 -16.85 7.25 -18.09
N THR A 133 -16.79 7.79 -16.87
CA THR A 133 -17.05 9.21 -16.62
C THR A 133 -15.95 10.08 -17.21
N HIS A 134 -14.69 9.69 -17.04
CA HIS A 134 -13.57 10.41 -17.62
C HIS A 134 -13.66 10.49 -19.15
N ALA A 135 -14.04 9.40 -19.82
CA ALA A 135 -14.18 9.35 -21.28
C ALA A 135 -15.40 10.14 -21.81
N ALA A 136 -16.54 10.10 -21.11
CA ALA A 136 -17.80 10.63 -21.62
C ALA A 136 -18.13 12.05 -21.11
N ALA A 137 -17.75 12.38 -19.89
CA ALA A 137 -18.10 13.63 -19.21
C ALA A 137 -17.08 14.00 -18.12
N PRO A 138 -15.88 14.44 -18.49
CA PRO A 138 -14.78 14.73 -17.53
C PRO A 138 -15.17 15.72 -16.41
N SER A 139 -16.06 16.65 -16.71
CA SER A 139 -16.51 17.68 -15.74
C SER A 139 -17.33 17.15 -14.57
N ILE A 140 -17.81 15.88 -14.64
CA ILE A 140 -18.50 15.23 -13.52
C ILE A 140 -17.69 14.07 -12.92
N SER A 141 -16.42 13.92 -13.33
CA SER A 141 -15.47 13.02 -12.69
C SER A 141 -15.29 13.40 -11.21
N PRO A 142 -14.94 12.46 -10.34
CA PRO A 142 -14.68 12.80 -8.95
C PRO A 142 -13.42 13.66 -8.84
N ASP A 143 -13.38 14.54 -7.84
CA ASP A 143 -12.16 15.24 -7.48
C ASP A 143 -11.25 14.34 -6.65
N VAL A 144 -11.87 13.60 -5.72
CA VAL A 144 -11.19 12.59 -4.90
C VAL A 144 -11.94 11.27 -5.04
N VAL A 145 -11.19 10.18 -5.15
CA VAL A 145 -11.72 8.83 -5.22
C VAL A 145 -10.97 7.90 -4.26
N ALA A 146 -11.72 7.07 -3.52
CA ALA A 146 -11.15 5.97 -2.73
C ALA A 146 -10.95 4.77 -3.65
N LEU A 147 -9.73 4.28 -3.75
CA LEU A 147 -9.37 3.12 -4.58
C LEU A 147 -8.61 2.09 -3.75
N SER A 148 -8.78 0.81 -4.06
CA SER A 148 -7.80 -0.17 -3.62
C SER A 148 -6.46 0.06 -4.33
N ARG A 149 -5.37 -0.45 -3.74
CA ARG A 149 -4.04 -0.37 -4.37
C ARG A 149 -4.06 -0.89 -5.81
N GLU A 150 -4.75 -1.98 -6.06
CA GLU A 150 -4.86 -2.57 -7.39
C GLU A 150 -5.65 -1.68 -8.37
N GLN A 151 -6.75 -1.10 -7.90
CA GLN A 151 -7.52 -0.14 -8.70
C GLN A 151 -6.70 1.12 -9.02
N LEU A 152 -5.84 1.58 -8.09
CA LEU A 152 -4.93 2.69 -8.34
C LEU A 152 -3.95 2.37 -9.49
N LEU A 153 -3.35 1.17 -9.48
CA LEU A 153 -2.44 0.75 -10.56
C LEU A 153 -3.11 0.77 -11.92
N GLN A 154 -4.34 0.25 -11.99
CA GLN A 154 -5.11 0.24 -13.23
C GLN A 154 -5.57 1.66 -13.63
N ALA A 155 -6.05 2.47 -12.67
CA ALA A 155 -6.48 3.84 -12.92
C ALA A 155 -5.34 4.75 -13.42
N ALA A 156 -4.13 4.55 -12.89
CA ALA A 156 -2.94 5.27 -13.35
C ALA A 156 -2.51 4.83 -14.76
N GLN A 157 -2.60 3.53 -15.07
CA GLN A 157 -2.33 3.02 -16.41
C GLN A 157 -3.35 3.55 -17.45
N ASP A 158 -4.60 3.73 -17.05
CA ASP A 158 -5.68 4.27 -17.88
C ASP A 158 -5.70 5.81 -17.91
N GLU A 159 -4.77 6.48 -17.21
CA GLU A 159 -4.66 7.94 -17.11
C GLU A 159 -5.94 8.63 -16.60
N VAL A 160 -6.67 7.96 -15.67
CA VAL A 160 -7.93 8.49 -15.08
C VAL A 160 -7.76 8.96 -13.63
N VAL A 161 -6.54 8.90 -13.10
CA VAL A 161 -6.09 9.56 -11.85
C VAL A 161 -4.85 10.38 -12.15
N PHE A 162 -4.65 11.48 -11.41
CA PHE A 162 -3.67 12.49 -11.78
C PHE A 162 -2.66 12.70 -10.67
N TRP A 163 -1.39 12.77 -11.08
CA TRP A 163 -0.30 13.19 -10.23
C TRP A 163 -0.45 14.65 -9.81
N ASN A 164 -0.06 14.96 -8.58
CA ASN A 164 0.04 16.33 -8.08
C ASN A 164 1.17 16.43 -7.05
N GLU A 165 1.98 17.48 -7.12
CA GLU A 165 3.12 17.67 -6.20
C GLU A 165 2.69 17.74 -4.73
N GLY A 166 1.48 18.23 -4.46
CA GLY A 166 0.92 18.28 -3.11
C GLY A 166 0.72 16.88 -2.49
N LEU A 167 0.43 15.85 -3.28
CA LEU A 167 0.37 14.46 -2.79
C LEU A 167 1.73 14.00 -2.27
N LYS A 168 2.81 14.36 -2.99
CA LYS A 168 4.17 14.08 -2.54
C LYS A 168 4.46 14.78 -1.21
N THR A 169 4.06 16.04 -1.08
CA THR A 169 4.23 16.78 0.18
C THR A 169 3.54 16.10 1.36
N VAL A 170 2.33 15.54 1.17
CA VAL A 170 1.62 14.76 2.20
C VAL A 170 2.40 13.50 2.56
N MET A 171 3.03 12.85 1.58
CA MET A 171 3.77 11.60 1.76
C MET A 171 5.23 11.78 2.20
N ASP A 172 5.79 12.99 2.16
CA ASP A 172 7.16 13.29 2.61
C ASP A 172 7.34 13.19 4.14
N ASP A 173 6.25 13.11 4.90
CA ASP A 173 6.27 12.83 6.34
C ASP A 173 6.91 11.45 6.61
N LEU A 174 7.72 11.35 7.67
CA LEU A 174 8.36 10.09 8.07
C LEU A 174 7.41 9.12 8.77
N ASP A 175 6.24 9.58 9.19
CA ASP A 175 5.23 8.82 9.93
C ASP A 175 4.35 7.95 9.00
N TRP A 176 4.98 7.13 8.17
CA TRP A 176 4.31 6.14 7.33
C TRP A 176 4.97 4.77 7.47
N TYR A 177 4.18 3.71 7.65
CA TYR A 177 4.66 2.34 7.46
C TYR A 177 5.12 2.11 6.01
N ASN A 178 6.03 1.15 5.79
CA ASN A 178 6.55 0.86 4.45
C ASN A 178 5.43 0.51 3.46
N PHE A 179 4.48 -0.35 3.85
CA PHE A 179 3.35 -0.68 2.98
C PHE A 179 2.53 0.56 2.60
N GLY A 180 2.37 1.51 3.54
CA GLY A 180 1.69 2.77 3.27
C GLY A 180 2.42 3.61 2.24
N ARG A 181 3.75 3.77 2.36
CA ARG A 181 4.55 4.48 1.36
C ARG A 181 4.40 3.87 -0.02
N GLU A 182 4.52 2.54 -0.12
CA GLU A 182 4.43 1.80 -1.37
C GLU A 182 3.01 1.82 -1.97
N ALA A 183 1.96 1.84 -1.12
CA ALA A 183 0.57 1.80 -1.59
C ALA A 183 0.20 3.01 -2.46
N GLY A 184 0.73 4.20 -2.15
CA GLY A 184 0.49 5.42 -2.93
C GLY A 184 1.37 5.57 -4.16
N MET A 185 2.37 4.70 -4.36
CA MET A 185 3.37 4.85 -5.43
C MET A 185 3.01 4.07 -6.68
N VAL A 186 3.17 4.68 -7.86
CA VAL A 186 3.06 4.06 -9.18
C VAL A 186 4.27 4.47 -10.00
N GLN A 187 5.05 3.52 -10.47
CA GLN A 187 6.26 3.76 -11.30
C GLN A 187 7.27 4.76 -10.67
N GLY A 188 7.36 4.78 -9.34
CA GLY A 188 8.27 5.66 -8.60
C GLY A 188 7.71 7.04 -8.27
N GLU A 189 6.50 7.38 -8.72
CA GLU A 189 5.82 8.65 -8.42
C GLU A 189 4.70 8.46 -7.38
N VAL A 190 4.47 9.47 -6.54
CA VAL A 190 3.37 9.49 -5.58
C VAL A 190 2.08 9.87 -6.30
N MET A 191 1.21 8.90 -6.54
CA MET A 191 -0.08 9.09 -7.24
C MET A 191 -1.28 9.16 -6.29
N ALA A 192 -1.11 8.73 -5.03
CA ALA A 192 -2.19 8.65 -4.06
C ALA A 192 -1.65 8.65 -2.62
N VAL A 193 -2.53 8.85 -1.64
CA VAL A 193 -2.21 8.81 -0.21
C VAL A 193 -2.97 7.67 0.46
N PRO A 194 -2.30 6.72 1.15
CA PRO A 194 -2.97 5.59 1.79
C PRO A 194 -3.75 6.01 3.03
N PHE A 195 -4.82 5.26 3.34
CA PHE A 195 -5.61 5.51 4.54
C PHE A 195 -5.94 4.27 5.37
N LYS A 196 -5.83 3.06 4.82
CA LYS A 196 -6.04 1.81 5.56
C LYS A 196 -5.27 0.64 4.95
N GLY A 197 -5.03 -0.39 5.79
CA GLY A 197 -4.48 -1.68 5.40
C GLY A 197 -5.04 -2.82 6.26
N ALA A 198 -4.97 -4.05 5.75
CA ALA A 198 -5.47 -5.25 6.41
C ALA A 198 -4.42 -6.38 6.36
N PRO A 199 -3.34 -6.31 7.18
CA PRO A 199 -2.32 -7.34 7.18
C PRO A 199 -2.86 -8.68 7.64
N MET A 200 -2.32 -9.77 7.06
CA MET A 200 -2.61 -11.14 7.44
C MET A 200 -1.90 -11.49 8.75
N GLY A 201 -2.57 -12.24 9.64
CA GLY A 201 -2.01 -12.68 10.90
C GLY A 201 -2.33 -14.13 11.24
N LEU A 202 -1.56 -14.70 12.17
CA LEU A 202 -1.92 -15.93 12.86
C LEU A 202 -2.68 -15.58 14.13
N VAL A 203 -3.94 -15.99 14.18
CA VAL A 203 -4.88 -15.73 15.27
C VAL A 203 -5.03 -16.98 16.11
N TYR A 204 -5.05 -16.84 17.42
CA TYR A 204 -5.26 -17.95 18.36
C TYR A 204 -6.10 -17.47 19.56
N ASN A 205 -6.65 -18.41 20.32
CA ASN A 205 -7.40 -18.07 21.54
C ASN A 205 -6.42 -17.59 22.62
N SER A 206 -6.61 -16.36 23.16
CA SER A 206 -5.74 -15.71 24.14
C SER A 206 -5.55 -16.51 25.44
N VAL A 207 -6.53 -17.35 25.81
CA VAL A 207 -6.45 -18.25 26.98
C VAL A 207 -5.77 -19.59 26.69
N SER A 208 -5.40 -19.83 25.45
CA SER A 208 -4.65 -21.04 25.05
C SER A 208 -3.25 -21.03 25.65
N GLN A 209 -2.79 -22.19 26.12
CA GLN A 209 -1.39 -22.38 26.56
C GLN A 209 -0.43 -22.55 25.37
N LEU A 210 -0.98 -22.76 24.17
CA LEU A 210 -0.23 -22.95 22.93
C LEU A 210 -0.22 -21.61 22.15
N VAL A 211 0.86 -20.85 22.27
CA VAL A 211 1.07 -19.63 21.51
C VAL A 211 1.80 -20.00 20.22
N PRO A 212 1.24 -19.69 19.03
CA PRO A 212 1.91 -19.93 17.76
C PRO A 212 3.24 -19.17 17.65
N SER A 213 4.19 -19.72 16.87
CA SER A 213 5.45 -19.05 16.55
C SER A 213 5.22 -17.76 15.75
N ASN A 214 6.18 -16.83 15.84
CA ASN A 214 6.24 -15.66 14.97
C ASN A 214 6.89 -15.96 13.61
N GLU A 215 7.28 -17.21 13.35
CA GLU A 215 7.91 -17.62 12.09
C GLU A 215 6.92 -18.42 11.26
N TRP A 216 6.67 -18.01 10.02
CA TRP A 216 5.77 -18.73 9.11
C TRP A 216 6.22 -20.17 8.87
N ALA A 217 7.53 -20.41 8.81
CA ALA A 217 8.10 -21.73 8.63
C ALA A 217 7.77 -22.72 9.78
N ASP A 218 7.41 -22.20 10.95
CA ASP A 218 7.06 -23.00 12.12
C ASP A 218 5.55 -23.32 12.21
N THR A 219 4.75 -22.97 11.22
CA THR A 219 3.31 -23.27 11.18
C THR A 219 2.99 -24.76 11.15
N ARG A 220 4.00 -25.61 11.05
CA ARG A 220 3.94 -27.07 11.21
C ARG A 220 3.95 -27.55 12.66
N LEU A 221 4.22 -26.67 13.65
CA LEU A 221 4.47 -27.08 15.03
C LEU A 221 3.24 -26.83 15.93
N ASN A 222 2.61 -27.89 16.40
CA ASN A 222 1.73 -28.05 17.57
C ASN A 222 0.79 -26.90 17.96
N TYR A 223 0.02 -26.34 17.04
CA TYR A 223 -0.90 -25.24 17.33
C TYR A 223 -2.36 -25.64 17.52
N GLY A 224 -2.62 -26.94 17.72
CA GLY A 224 -3.97 -27.47 17.68
C GLY A 224 -4.48 -27.61 16.23
N HIS A 225 -5.77 -27.52 16.03
CA HIS A 225 -6.35 -27.53 14.69
C HIS A 225 -6.17 -26.16 14.03
N PHE A 226 -5.18 -26.04 13.16
CA PHE A 226 -4.93 -24.83 12.40
C PHE A 226 -5.79 -24.77 11.12
N GLY A 227 -6.49 -23.67 10.93
CA GLY A 227 -7.34 -23.43 9.77
C GLY A 227 -6.91 -22.24 8.93
N PHE A 228 -7.03 -22.38 7.64
CA PHE A 228 -6.83 -21.35 6.62
C PHE A 228 -7.64 -21.68 5.37
N ALA A 229 -7.89 -20.71 4.52
CA ALA A 229 -8.59 -20.94 3.25
C ALA A 229 -7.62 -21.58 2.24
N ALA A 230 -7.56 -22.92 2.21
CA ALA A 230 -6.68 -23.63 1.29
C ALA A 230 -7.19 -23.60 -0.16
N ASP A 231 -8.49 -23.37 -0.34
CA ASP A 231 -9.15 -23.23 -1.64
C ASP A 231 -9.29 -21.75 -2.07
N ASP A 232 -8.54 -20.83 -1.44
CA ASP A 232 -8.45 -19.43 -1.81
C ASP A 232 -7.89 -19.24 -3.22
N PRO A 233 -8.61 -18.56 -4.15
CA PRO A 233 -8.15 -18.33 -5.52
C PRO A 233 -6.78 -17.65 -5.64
N ARG A 234 -6.37 -16.87 -4.65
CA ARG A 234 -5.06 -16.20 -4.60
C ARG A 234 -3.94 -17.09 -4.08
N GLY A 235 -4.27 -18.24 -3.45
CA GLY A 235 -3.29 -19.13 -2.81
C GLY A 235 -2.49 -18.43 -1.71
N THR A 236 -3.12 -17.55 -0.95
CA THR A 236 -2.50 -16.57 -0.04
C THR A 236 -1.59 -17.23 1.00
N PHE A 237 -2.02 -18.33 1.60
CA PHE A 237 -1.22 -18.97 2.64
C PHE A 237 0.08 -19.58 2.09
N LEU A 238 0.04 -20.24 0.92
CA LEU A 238 1.26 -20.74 0.27
C LEU A 238 2.13 -19.59 -0.23
N LEU A 239 1.53 -18.49 -0.72
CA LEU A 239 2.26 -17.30 -1.15
C LEU A 239 3.10 -16.73 0.00
N ILE A 240 2.50 -16.55 1.19
CA ILE A 240 3.25 -15.96 2.32
C ILE A 240 4.37 -16.89 2.82
N LEU A 241 4.15 -18.20 2.82
CA LEU A 241 5.20 -19.18 3.10
C LEU A 241 6.34 -19.05 2.09
N TYR A 242 6.01 -19.04 0.80
CA TYR A 242 6.96 -18.91 -0.30
C TYR A 242 7.80 -17.64 -0.20
N LEU A 243 7.16 -16.48 0.01
CA LEU A 243 7.86 -15.20 0.15
C LEU A 243 8.71 -15.14 1.43
N SER A 244 8.24 -15.71 2.55
CA SER A 244 8.99 -15.75 3.81
C SER A 244 10.28 -16.58 3.72
N LEU A 245 10.34 -17.51 2.76
CA LEU A 245 11.51 -18.33 2.43
C LEU A 245 12.40 -17.71 1.36
N GLY A 246 12.17 -16.43 1.00
CA GLY A 246 12.97 -15.71 0.03
C GLY A 246 12.54 -15.90 -1.42
N GLY A 247 11.38 -16.50 -1.67
CA GLY A 247 10.84 -16.65 -3.01
C GLY A 247 10.50 -15.31 -3.67
N GLN A 248 10.70 -15.23 -4.98
CA GLN A 248 10.39 -14.04 -5.79
C GLN A 248 9.27 -14.36 -6.78
N VAL A 249 8.35 -13.41 -6.97
CA VAL A 249 7.22 -13.56 -7.90
C VAL A 249 7.40 -12.78 -9.21
N GLN A 250 8.45 -11.95 -9.29
CA GLN A 250 8.87 -11.26 -10.50
C GLN A 250 10.40 -11.26 -10.60
N ASN A 251 10.92 -11.34 -11.82
CA ASN A 251 12.35 -11.19 -12.09
C ASN A 251 12.70 -9.70 -12.29
N GLU A 252 13.99 -9.41 -12.54
CA GLU A 252 14.50 -8.05 -12.78
C GLU A 252 13.85 -7.36 -14.00
N GLN A 253 13.28 -8.12 -14.93
CA GLN A 253 12.57 -7.62 -16.10
C GLN A 253 11.07 -7.43 -15.85
N GLY A 254 10.60 -7.65 -14.62
CA GLY A 254 9.17 -7.55 -14.24
C GLY A 254 8.30 -8.71 -14.73
N MET A 255 8.89 -9.77 -15.29
CA MET A 255 8.12 -10.96 -15.69
C MET A 255 7.76 -11.79 -14.47
N THR A 256 6.54 -12.32 -14.47
CA THR A 256 6.07 -13.22 -13.42
C THR A 256 6.89 -14.51 -13.40
N ILE A 257 7.34 -14.91 -12.21
CA ILE A 257 8.10 -16.16 -11.99
C ILE A 257 7.66 -16.84 -10.71
N LEU A 258 7.97 -18.13 -10.59
CA LEU A 258 8.09 -18.87 -9.34
C LEU A 258 9.45 -19.57 -9.33
N GLN A 259 10.08 -19.65 -8.16
CA GLN A 259 11.38 -20.31 -7.98
C GLN A 259 11.16 -21.67 -7.31
N GLU A 260 11.75 -22.73 -7.87
CA GLU A 260 11.51 -24.11 -7.45
C GLU A 260 11.96 -24.37 -6.01
N GLU A 261 13.14 -23.89 -5.61
CA GLU A 261 13.69 -24.15 -4.29
C GLU A 261 12.84 -23.58 -3.13
N PRO A 262 12.48 -22.27 -3.11
CA PRO A 262 11.59 -21.71 -2.08
C PRO A 262 10.19 -22.33 -2.12
N LEU A 263 9.67 -22.64 -3.31
CA LEU A 263 8.35 -23.27 -3.44
C LEU A 263 8.33 -24.70 -2.90
N THR A 264 9.37 -25.48 -3.18
CA THR A 264 9.56 -26.82 -2.61
C THR A 264 9.60 -26.77 -1.07
N ALA A 265 10.37 -25.81 -0.52
CA ALA A 265 10.45 -25.62 0.93
C ALA A 265 9.10 -25.22 1.54
N ALA A 266 8.35 -24.33 0.90
CA ALA A 266 7.01 -23.92 1.35
C ALA A 266 6.00 -25.08 1.31
N LEU A 267 6.00 -25.87 0.22
CA LEU A 267 5.16 -27.08 0.11
C LEU A 267 5.55 -28.16 1.11
N GLN A 268 6.85 -28.27 1.46
CA GLN A 268 7.30 -29.19 2.50
C GLN A 268 6.73 -28.82 3.87
N ILE A 269 6.62 -27.52 4.21
CA ILE A 269 5.98 -27.06 5.44
C ILE A 269 4.51 -27.50 5.45
N LEU A 270 3.77 -27.35 4.33
CA LEU A 270 2.40 -27.83 4.22
C LEU A 270 2.33 -29.35 4.42
N LYS A 271 3.23 -30.10 3.79
CA LYS A 271 3.29 -31.55 3.89
C LYS A 271 3.57 -32.04 5.33
N ASP A 272 4.50 -31.37 6.01
CA ASP A 272 4.85 -31.69 7.39
C ASP A 272 3.66 -31.41 8.33
N GLY A 273 2.97 -30.31 8.15
CA GLY A 273 1.75 -29.98 8.91
C GLY A 273 0.61 -30.99 8.67
N LEU A 274 0.43 -31.44 7.43
CA LEU A 274 -0.51 -32.51 7.11
C LEU A 274 -0.13 -33.84 7.82
N ASN A 275 1.13 -34.26 7.72
CA ASN A 275 1.62 -35.53 8.30
C ASN A 275 1.54 -35.54 9.83
N THR A 276 1.63 -34.37 10.47
CA THR A 276 1.52 -34.23 11.93
C THR A 276 0.09 -34.03 12.41
N GLY A 277 -0.90 -33.92 11.49
CA GLY A 277 -2.32 -33.74 11.82
C GLY A 277 -2.65 -32.35 12.34
N HIS A 278 -1.85 -31.33 11.98
CA HIS A 278 -2.05 -29.95 12.46
C HIS A 278 -3.14 -29.21 11.76
N TYR A 279 -3.28 -29.44 10.45
CA TYR A 279 -4.30 -28.75 9.68
C TYR A 279 -5.67 -29.38 9.91
N SER A 280 -6.67 -28.50 10.12
CA SER A 280 -8.05 -28.94 10.14
C SER A 280 -8.45 -29.50 8.77
N ASP A 281 -9.18 -30.61 8.75
CA ASP A 281 -9.79 -31.16 7.52
C ASP A 281 -10.70 -30.13 6.82
N LEU A 282 -11.18 -29.13 7.55
CA LEU A 282 -11.97 -28.04 6.99
C LEU A 282 -11.15 -27.12 6.07
N ALA A 283 -9.83 -27.01 6.28
CA ALA A 283 -8.98 -26.08 5.51
C ALA A 283 -9.15 -26.25 4.00
N VAL A 284 -9.21 -27.50 3.52
CA VAL A 284 -9.34 -27.81 2.08
C VAL A 284 -10.71 -27.45 1.46
N THR A 285 -11.68 -27.05 2.26
CA THR A 285 -13.02 -26.66 1.81
C THR A 285 -13.27 -25.15 1.97
N MET A 286 -12.44 -24.47 2.75
CA MET A 286 -12.55 -23.03 2.99
C MET A 286 -11.94 -22.25 1.82
N GLN A 287 -12.66 -21.26 1.32
CA GLN A 287 -12.31 -20.45 0.14
C GLN A 287 -11.96 -18.99 0.48
N ASP A 288 -12.38 -18.52 1.65
CA ASP A 288 -12.25 -17.15 2.06
C ASP A 288 -12.06 -17.00 3.58
N SER A 289 -11.73 -15.80 3.99
CA SER A 289 -11.48 -15.46 5.40
C SER A 289 -12.75 -15.48 6.26
N GLU A 290 -13.94 -15.29 5.69
CA GLU A 290 -15.19 -15.35 6.44
C GLU A 290 -15.47 -16.78 6.91
N GLN A 291 -15.25 -17.77 6.05
CA GLN A 291 -15.38 -19.20 6.41
C GLN A 291 -14.34 -19.62 7.46
N VAL A 292 -13.11 -19.10 7.37
CA VAL A 292 -12.09 -19.34 8.38
C VAL A 292 -12.47 -18.70 9.72
N TRP A 293 -13.00 -17.46 9.71
CA TRP A 293 -13.50 -16.81 10.92
C TRP A 293 -14.67 -17.59 11.55
N ASP A 294 -15.64 -18.07 10.77
CA ASP A 294 -16.74 -18.90 11.27
C ASP A 294 -16.22 -20.16 11.97
N ALA A 295 -15.23 -20.83 11.38
CA ALA A 295 -14.63 -22.00 12.00
C ALA A 295 -13.88 -21.67 13.31
N PHE A 296 -13.16 -20.55 13.38
CA PHE A 296 -12.48 -20.08 14.58
C PHE A 296 -13.46 -19.62 15.67
N SER A 297 -14.42 -18.78 15.32
CA SER A 297 -15.40 -18.22 16.26
C SER A 297 -16.30 -19.31 16.88
N THR A 298 -16.58 -20.38 16.13
CA THR A 298 -17.34 -21.55 16.60
C THR A 298 -16.47 -22.66 17.22
N ARG A 299 -15.16 -22.41 17.41
CA ARG A 299 -14.18 -23.34 18.02
C ARG A 299 -14.02 -24.68 17.31
N LYS A 300 -14.23 -24.69 15.99
CA LYS A 300 -13.92 -25.84 15.14
C LYS A 300 -12.41 -25.91 14.81
N ILE A 301 -11.74 -24.78 14.93
CA ILE A 301 -10.28 -24.64 14.83
C ILE A 301 -9.76 -23.80 16.00
N ASP A 302 -8.52 -24.04 16.40
CA ASP A 302 -7.89 -23.40 17.57
C ASP A 302 -7.01 -22.21 17.17
N THR A 303 -6.46 -22.27 15.98
CA THR A 303 -5.61 -21.24 15.36
C THR A 303 -6.06 -20.98 13.93
N ALA A 304 -6.01 -19.76 13.48
CA ALA A 304 -6.47 -19.36 12.15
C ALA A 304 -5.48 -18.39 11.46
N PHE A 305 -5.42 -18.49 10.14
CA PHE A 305 -4.75 -17.50 9.29
C PHE A 305 -5.80 -16.55 8.71
N LEU A 306 -5.80 -15.29 9.16
CA LEU A 306 -6.85 -14.31 8.88
C LEU A 306 -6.30 -12.89 8.71
N PRO A 307 -6.95 -12.05 7.90
CA PRO A 307 -6.71 -10.60 7.92
C PRO A 307 -7.12 -10.01 9.28
N VAL A 308 -6.37 -9.02 9.74
CA VAL A 308 -6.60 -8.37 11.03
C VAL A 308 -8.01 -7.77 11.13
N ASP A 309 -8.48 -7.12 10.08
CA ASP A 309 -9.80 -6.46 10.05
C ASP A 309 -10.96 -7.46 10.21
N VAL A 310 -10.86 -8.64 9.60
CA VAL A 310 -11.85 -9.72 9.77
C VAL A 310 -11.97 -10.12 11.24
N VAL A 311 -10.84 -10.23 11.94
CA VAL A 311 -10.81 -10.58 13.36
C VAL A 311 -11.38 -9.46 14.23
N LEU A 312 -10.95 -8.21 13.98
CA LEU A 312 -11.41 -7.05 14.77
C LEU A 312 -12.91 -6.79 14.60
N LYS A 313 -13.44 -6.87 13.37
CA LYS A 313 -14.87 -6.76 13.05
C LYS A 313 -15.65 -7.96 13.58
N GLY A 314 -15.13 -9.16 13.41
CA GLY A 314 -15.73 -10.41 13.85
C GLY A 314 -15.89 -10.47 15.37
N ARG A 315 -14.94 -9.95 16.14
CA ARG A 315 -15.02 -9.86 17.61
C ARG A 315 -16.21 -9.03 18.09
N GLU A 316 -16.60 -7.98 17.36
CA GLU A 316 -17.78 -7.17 17.72
C GLU A 316 -19.09 -7.86 17.36
N THR A 317 -19.12 -8.60 16.24
CA THR A 317 -20.33 -9.26 15.74
C THR A 317 -20.59 -10.63 16.36
N THR A 318 -19.55 -11.26 16.96
CA THR A 318 -19.61 -12.59 17.57
C THR A 318 -19.01 -12.57 18.98
N PRO A 319 -19.73 -12.00 19.99
CA PRO A 319 -19.19 -11.81 21.35
C PRO A 319 -18.82 -13.11 22.07
N GLU A 320 -19.41 -14.27 21.70
CA GLU A 320 -19.09 -15.61 22.23
C GLU A 320 -17.88 -16.27 21.56
N ALA A 321 -17.31 -15.67 20.53
CA ALA A 321 -16.06 -16.14 19.94
C ALA A 321 -14.94 -16.20 20.99
N PRO A 322 -13.93 -17.08 20.82
CA PRO A 322 -12.72 -17.03 21.64
C PRO A 322 -12.13 -15.62 21.61
N ASP A 323 -11.64 -15.12 22.76
CA ASP A 323 -10.92 -13.84 22.78
C ASP A 323 -9.63 -13.98 21.95
N PRO A 324 -9.48 -13.25 20.82
CA PRO A 324 -8.38 -13.48 19.91
C PRO A 324 -7.08 -12.85 20.42
N ALA A 325 -5.99 -13.50 20.14
CA ALA A 325 -4.64 -12.95 20.19
C ALA A 325 -3.94 -13.17 18.86
N PHE A 326 -2.97 -12.33 18.53
CA PHE A 326 -2.18 -12.45 17.30
C PHE A 326 -0.74 -12.82 17.62
N THR A 327 -0.14 -13.66 16.77
CA THR A 327 1.32 -13.63 16.60
C THR A 327 1.71 -12.53 15.63
N SER A 328 2.96 -12.11 15.69
CA SER A 328 3.48 -11.01 14.88
C SER A 328 4.68 -11.48 14.06
N PRO A 329 4.46 -12.14 12.92
CA PRO A 329 5.55 -12.50 12.01
C PRO A 329 6.34 -11.28 11.58
N SER A 330 7.62 -11.48 11.26
CA SER A 330 8.52 -10.42 10.81
C SER A 330 8.12 -9.84 9.46
N MET A 331 7.39 -10.59 8.64
CA MET A 331 6.84 -10.21 7.35
C MET A 331 5.40 -10.72 7.24
N THR A 332 4.50 -9.91 6.69
CA THR A 332 3.14 -10.31 6.36
C THR A 332 2.64 -9.60 5.11
N LEU A 333 1.59 -10.14 4.48
CA LEU A 333 0.94 -9.53 3.32
C LEU A 333 -0.22 -8.64 3.77
N THR A 334 -0.40 -7.51 3.09
CA THR A 334 -1.51 -6.59 3.32
C THR A 334 -2.09 -6.06 2.02
N ASP A 335 -3.40 -5.90 1.97
CA ASP A 335 -4.05 -4.98 1.04
C ASP A 335 -3.93 -3.55 1.56
N ALA A 336 -4.15 -2.57 0.70
CA ALA A 336 -4.20 -1.17 1.08
C ALA A 336 -5.24 -0.41 0.24
N TRP A 337 -5.80 0.65 0.83
CA TRP A 337 -6.68 1.59 0.16
C TRP A 337 -6.10 2.99 0.21
N VAL A 338 -6.35 3.77 -0.84
CA VAL A 338 -5.73 5.06 -1.07
C VAL A 338 -6.75 6.10 -1.52
N TRP A 339 -6.46 7.36 -1.22
CA TRP A 339 -7.11 8.53 -1.80
C TRP A 339 -6.35 8.97 -3.04
N ALA A 340 -7.02 9.05 -4.19
CA ALA A 340 -6.43 9.52 -5.45
C ALA A 340 -7.17 10.74 -5.99
N VAL A 341 -6.47 11.58 -6.76
CA VAL A 341 -7.03 12.74 -7.45
C VAL A 341 -7.59 12.30 -8.80
N GLY A 342 -8.88 12.54 -9.04
CA GLY A 342 -9.58 12.16 -10.28
C GLY A 342 -9.92 13.34 -11.20
N SER A 343 -9.62 14.59 -10.81
CA SER A 343 -9.87 15.79 -11.63
C SER A 343 -8.63 16.22 -12.39
N GLN A 344 -8.81 16.71 -13.63
CA GLN A 344 -7.74 17.31 -14.45
C GLN A 344 -7.61 18.82 -14.22
N GLU A 345 -8.61 19.47 -13.65
CA GLU A 345 -8.64 20.93 -13.50
C GLU A 345 -7.71 21.35 -12.34
N PRO A 346 -6.70 22.23 -12.57
CA PRO A 346 -5.70 22.56 -11.56
C PRO A 346 -6.29 23.07 -10.23
N GLN A 347 -7.29 23.94 -10.28
CA GLN A 347 -7.92 24.46 -9.06
C GLN A 347 -8.68 23.39 -8.27
N ARG A 348 -9.32 22.45 -8.98
CA ARG A 348 -9.99 21.30 -8.36
C ARG A 348 -8.97 20.32 -7.76
N GLN A 349 -7.82 20.14 -8.42
CA GLN A 349 -6.71 19.33 -7.89
C GLN A 349 -6.15 19.91 -6.59
N GLU A 350 -5.96 21.22 -6.50
CA GLU A 350 -5.48 21.87 -5.26
C GLU A 350 -6.43 21.61 -4.08
N LEU A 351 -7.73 21.75 -4.28
CA LEU A 351 -8.73 21.46 -3.25
C LEU A 351 -8.84 19.96 -2.96
N ALA A 352 -8.72 19.10 -3.97
CA ALA A 352 -8.69 17.65 -3.79
C ALA A 352 -7.50 17.21 -2.93
N VAL A 353 -6.31 17.72 -3.19
CA VAL A 353 -5.11 17.48 -2.39
C VAL A 353 -5.27 18.00 -0.96
N ALA A 354 -5.85 19.20 -0.79
CA ALA A 354 -6.14 19.75 0.53
C ALA A 354 -7.12 18.85 1.31
N LEU A 355 -8.17 18.32 0.65
CA LEU A 355 -9.07 17.33 1.27
C LEU A 355 -8.34 16.04 1.62
N ILE A 356 -7.51 15.50 0.73
CA ILE A 356 -6.70 14.31 0.98
C ILE A 356 -5.77 14.53 2.18
N ALA A 357 -5.08 15.66 2.26
CA ALA A 357 -4.23 16.03 3.41
C ALA A 357 -5.06 16.10 4.71
N HIS A 358 -6.25 16.68 4.66
CA HIS A 358 -7.18 16.76 5.79
C HIS A 358 -7.65 15.38 6.25
N LEU A 359 -7.95 14.47 5.31
CA LEU A 359 -8.32 13.07 5.59
C LEU A 359 -7.13 12.18 5.97
N SER A 360 -5.90 12.66 5.86
CA SER A 360 -4.67 11.95 6.21
C SER A 360 -4.05 12.44 7.52
N ASP A 361 -4.72 13.36 8.22
CA ASP A 361 -4.31 13.82 9.54
C ASP A 361 -4.26 12.67 10.54
N THR A 362 -3.19 12.63 11.33
CA THR A 362 -2.91 11.51 12.25
C THR A 362 -4.00 11.31 13.29
N GLN A 363 -4.56 12.40 13.86
CA GLN A 363 -5.58 12.30 14.91
C GLN A 363 -6.92 11.83 14.34
N PHE A 364 -7.25 12.29 13.13
CA PHE A 364 -8.42 11.80 12.41
C PHE A 364 -8.25 10.32 12.06
N LEU A 365 -7.13 9.93 11.43
CA LEU A 365 -6.85 8.54 11.06
C LEU A 365 -6.89 7.61 12.27
N ALA A 366 -6.36 8.02 13.44
CA ALA A 366 -6.40 7.22 14.65
C ALA A 366 -7.83 6.85 15.02
N LYS A 367 -8.72 7.84 15.15
CA LYS A 367 -10.12 7.63 15.56
C LYS A 367 -10.92 6.88 14.48
N TRP A 368 -10.70 7.25 13.23
CA TRP A 368 -11.47 6.69 12.12
C TRP A 368 -11.10 5.24 11.83
N SER A 369 -9.80 4.92 11.79
CA SER A 369 -9.31 3.56 11.55
C SER A 369 -9.67 2.59 12.70
N GLU A 370 -9.64 3.07 13.95
CA GLU A 370 -10.09 2.29 15.12
C GLU A 370 -11.59 1.97 15.02
N ALA A 371 -12.39 2.94 14.61
CA ALA A 371 -13.83 2.73 14.38
C ALA A 371 -14.12 1.83 13.17
N LEU A 372 -13.30 1.88 12.12
CA LEU A 372 -13.37 0.99 10.95
C LEU A 372 -12.89 -0.43 11.24
N LYS A 373 -12.12 -0.63 12.32
CA LYS A 373 -11.41 -1.88 12.63
C LYS A 373 -10.39 -2.27 11.56
N GLU A 374 -9.73 -1.27 10.97
CA GLU A 374 -8.73 -1.45 9.93
C GLU A 374 -7.46 -0.67 10.28
N LEU A 375 -6.27 -1.22 10.01
CA LEU A 375 -5.04 -0.59 10.45
C LEU A 375 -4.75 0.70 9.68
N PRO A 376 -4.42 1.79 10.38
CA PRO A 376 -3.97 3.01 9.71
C PRO A 376 -2.57 2.81 9.13
N PRO A 377 -2.23 3.49 8.03
CA PRO A 377 -0.90 3.41 7.44
C PRO A 377 0.16 4.25 8.18
N ARG A 378 -0.23 4.94 9.27
CA ARG A 378 0.63 5.80 10.09
C ARG A 378 0.91 5.17 11.46
N PRO A 379 2.20 4.98 11.84
CA PRO A 379 2.59 4.48 13.17
C PRO A 379 1.98 5.27 14.32
N SER A 380 2.01 6.60 14.27
CA SER A 380 1.48 7.45 15.35
C SER A 380 -0.06 7.38 15.47
N ALA A 381 -0.77 7.13 14.36
CA ALA A 381 -2.21 6.91 14.39
C ALA A 381 -2.54 5.57 15.07
N LEU A 382 -1.86 4.47 14.72
CA LEU A 382 -2.04 3.18 15.39
C LEU A 382 -1.62 3.25 16.86
N GLY A 383 -0.51 3.95 17.15
CA GLY A 383 -0.04 4.21 18.51
C GLY A 383 -1.03 4.99 19.38
N SER A 384 -1.99 5.71 18.77
CA SER A 384 -3.04 6.46 19.47
C SER A 384 -4.32 5.66 19.75
N TRP A 385 -4.44 4.42 19.21
CA TRP A 385 -5.55 3.53 19.54
C TRP A 385 -5.58 3.20 21.04
N GLU A 386 -6.74 2.81 21.54
CA GLU A 386 -6.84 2.36 22.93
C GLU A 386 -5.89 1.23 23.26
N GLU A 387 -5.31 1.26 24.47
CA GLU A 387 -4.43 0.21 24.95
C GLU A 387 -5.18 -1.09 25.13
N THR A 388 -4.88 -2.06 24.29
CA THR A 388 -5.43 -3.42 24.32
C THR A 388 -4.30 -4.45 24.28
N SER A 389 -4.60 -5.67 24.66
CA SER A 389 -3.64 -6.80 24.54
C SER A 389 -3.23 -7.08 23.11
N LEU A 390 -4.00 -6.61 22.12
CA LEU A 390 -3.73 -6.83 20.69
C LEU A 390 -2.76 -5.79 20.11
N LYS A 391 -2.75 -4.57 20.63
CA LYS A 391 -2.02 -3.41 20.04
C LYS A 391 -0.55 -3.68 19.75
N PRO A 392 0.28 -4.26 20.64
CA PRO A 392 1.68 -4.53 20.32
C PRO A 392 1.88 -5.49 19.14
N ALA A 393 0.97 -6.46 18.98
CA ALA A 393 1.01 -7.37 17.84
C ALA A 393 0.59 -6.66 16.54
N LEU A 394 -0.43 -5.81 16.59
CA LEU A 394 -0.88 -5.00 15.45
C LEU A 394 0.20 -4.06 14.95
N GLU A 395 0.89 -3.34 15.86
CA GLU A 395 2.01 -2.44 15.53
C GLU A 395 3.16 -3.19 14.85
N LYS A 396 3.50 -4.37 15.35
CA LYS A 396 4.55 -5.20 14.76
C LYS A 396 4.14 -5.74 13.39
N MET A 397 2.90 -6.20 13.23
CA MET A 397 2.38 -6.65 11.93
C MET A 397 2.36 -5.50 10.91
N ALA A 398 1.88 -4.32 11.29
CA ALA A 398 1.91 -3.15 10.41
C ALA A 398 3.34 -2.78 9.98
N SER A 399 4.32 -2.90 10.88
CA SER A 399 5.74 -2.63 10.58
C SER A 399 6.34 -3.66 9.61
N GLY A 400 5.92 -4.93 9.68
CA GLY A 400 6.39 -6.01 8.80
C GLY A 400 5.51 -6.24 7.58
N ALA A 401 4.46 -5.45 7.38
CA ALA A 401 3.54 -5.61 6.28
C ALA A 401 4.18 -5.18 4.95
N ILE A 402 4.01 -6.01 3.93
CA ILE A 402 4.31 -5.72 2.52
C ILE A 402 3.03 -5.87 1.70
N LEU A 403 2.93 -5.12 0.62
CA LEU A 403 1.76 -5.19 -0.26
C LEU A 403 1.70 -6.55 -0.98
N TYR A 404 0.47 -7.00 -1.25
CA TYR A 404 0.29 -8.10 -2.21
C TYR A 404 0.94 -7.76 -3.55
N PRO A 405 1.50 -8.75 -4.25
CA PRO A 405 1.89 -8.56 -5.64
C PRO A 405 0.70 -8.07 -6.48
N PRO A 406 0.93 -7.27 -7.54
CA PRO A 406 -0.14 -6.76 -8.40
C PRO A 406 -1.02 -7.89 -8.98
N ASP A 407 -2.29 -7.60 -9.28
CA ASP A 407 -3.22 -8.56 -9.87
C ASP A 407 -2.70 -9.15 -11.19
N SER A 408 -1.89 -8.42 -11.95
CA SER A 408 -1.22 -8.95 -13.15
C SER A 408 -0.31 -10.15 -12.84
N VAL A 409 0.29 -10.17 -11.65
CA VAL A 409 1.08 -11.29 -11.13
C VAL A 409 0.17 -12.32 -10.48
N MET A 410 -0.73 -11.88 -9.58
CA MET A 410 -1.58 -12.78 -8.80
C MET A 410 -2.54 -13.59 -9.65
N ASN A 411 -3.08 -13.03 -10.73
CA ASN A 411 -3.94 -13.74 -11.67
C ASN A 411 -3.20 -14.89 -12.40
N ASN A 412 -1.89 -14.81 -12.48
CA ASN A 412 -1.05 -15.88 -13.04
C ASN A 412 -0.70 -16.92 -11.96
N ILE A 413 -0.09 -16.49 -10.85
CA ILE A 413 0.44 -17.43 -9.85
C ILE A 413 -0.61 -17.90 -8.83
N GLY A 414 -1.64 -17.13 -8.50
CA GLY A 414 -2.63 -17.46 -7.49
C GLY A 414 -3.31 -18.83 -7.73
N PRO A 415 -3.89 -19.07 -8.93
CA PRO A 415 -4.46 -20.37 -9.26
C PRO A 415 -3.45 -21.53 -9.20
N ILE A 416 -2.18 -21.27 -9.54
CA ILE A 416 -1.10 -22.25 -9.48
C ILE A 416 -0.80 -22.60 -8.02
N LEU A 417 -0.62 -21.60 -7.15
CA LEU A 417 -0.36 -21.79 -5.72
C LEU A 417 -1.52 -22.49 -5.01
N ARG A 418 -2.76 -22.08 -5.30
CA ARG A 418 -3.97 -22.76 -4.81
C ARG A 418 -3.97 -24.25 -5.20
N ASN A 419 -3.75 -24.54 -6.48
CA ASN A 419 -3.73 -25.91 -6.95
C ASN A 419 -2.63 -26.73 -6.28
N ALA A 420 -1.42 -26.18 -6.16
CA ALA A 420 -0.30 -26.84 -5.47
C ALA A 420 -0.64 -27.11 -3.99
N THR A 421 -1.28 -26.17 -3.28
CA THR A 421 -1.77 -26.37 -1.91
C THR A 421 -2.73 -27.53 -1.81
N LEU A 422 -3.73 -27.60 -2.71
CA LEU A 422 -4.73 -28.66 -2.69
C LEU A 422 -4.16 -30.02 -3.07
N LEU A 423 -3.21 -30.11 -4.01
CA LEU A 423 -2.51 -31.34 -4.33
C LEU A 423 -1.77 -31.93 -3.10
N ILE A 424 -1.12 -31.06 -2.31
CA ILE A 424 -0.46 -31.51 -1.07
C ILE A 424 -1.49 -31.96 -0.03
N LEU A 425 -2.52 -31.16 0.22
CA LEU A 425 -3.43 -31.39 1.35
C LEU A 425 -4.49 -32.46 1.07
N ARG A 426 -5.03 -32.56 -0.15
CA ARG A 426 -6.05 -33.55 -0.53
C ARG A 426 -5.46 -34.85 -1.04
N ASP A 427 -4.47 -34.74 -1.93
CA ASP A 427 -4.00 -35.87 -2.72
C ASP A 427 -2.69 -36.43 -2.17
N ASN A 428 -2.14 -35.79 -1.11
CA ASN A 428 -0.88 -36.20 -0.48
C ASN A 428 0.28 -36.27 -1.49
N ALA A 429 0.26 -35.42 -2.54
CA ALA A 429 1.18 -35.44 -3.68
C ALA A 429 2.65 -35.30 -3.27
N ASP A 430 3.57 -35.67 -4.17
CA ASP A 430 5.00 -35.47 -4.00
C ASP A 430 5.35 -33.96 -4.07
N VAL A 431 6.11 -33.48 -3.09
CA VAL A 431 6.41 -32.05 -2.93
C VAL A 431 7.28 -31.52 -4.06
N VAL A 432 8.32 -32.26 -4.46
CA VAL A 432 9.27 -31.82 -5.48
C VAL A 432 8.62 -31.78 -6.85
N GLU A 433 7.86 -32.80 -7.18
CA GLU A 433 7.14 -32.88 -8.45
C GLU A 433 6.05 -31.80 -8.53
N THR A 434 5.33 -31.54 -7.43
CA THR A 434 4.32 -30.47 -7.36
C THR A 434 4.95 -29.09 -7.54
N ALA A 435 6.10 -28.80 -6.90
CA ALA A 435 6.81 -27.54 -7.05
C ALA A 435 7.28 -27.33 -8.50
N LYS A 436 7.88 -28.36 -9.11
CA LYS A 436 8.34 -28.32 -10.50
C LYS A 436 7.19 -28.03 -11.47
N GLN A 437 6.07 -28.75 -11.36
CA GLN A 437 4.89 -28.54 -12.19
C GLN A 437 4.30 -27.12 -12.01
N ALA A 438 4.29 -26.60 -10.78
CA ALA A 438 3.84 -25.26 -10.50
C ALA A 438 4.73 -24.21 -11.19
N VAL A 439 6.06 -24.35 -11.11
CA VAL A 439 7.01 -23.45 -11.78
C VAL A 439 6.87 -23.48 -13.31
N GLU A 440 6.74 -24.69 -13.90
CA GLU A 440 6.54 -24.88 -15.34
C GLU A 440 5.19 -24.31 -15.84
N SER A 441 4.22 -24.13 -14.94
CA SER A 441 2.88 -23.60 -15.26
C SER A 441 2.81 -22.09 -15.31
N VAL A 442 3.83 -21.37 -14.85
CA VAL A 442 3.91 -19.90 -14.92
C VAL A 442 4.07 -19.47 -16.37
N LYS A 443 3.21 -18.54 -16.84
CA LYS A 443 3.14 -18.10 -18.24
C LYS A 443 3.73 -16.69 -18.44
#